data_03c2437af4093489eed86f27869f5866
#
_entry.id   03c2437af4093489eed86f27869f5866
#
_cell.length_a   1.000
_cell.length_b   1.000
_cell.length_c   1.000
_cell.angle_alpha   90.00
_cell.angle_beta   90.00
_cell.angle_gamma   90.00
#
_symmetry.space_group_name_H-M   'P 1'
#
loop_
_entity.id
_entity.type
_entity.pdbx_description
1 polymer ?
#
loop_
_entity_poly.entity_id
_entity_poly.type
_entity_poly.pdbx_seq_one_letter_code
_entity_poly.pdbx_strand_id
1 'polypeptide(L)'
;MLGLLFPQVIDNRFRGQWLGYWLLAPVLLLKFGIALASILTPRRANTADAIDLSTFSETALRDAATSTALLGLLHLCIALFCLLAMIRYRAMVPLIYLWLLVEFVGRRGVLELYPIDRTPGPSSGSMVNLALIAMLVVGLALSLWPRRSSPDRSAP
;
A
#
# COMPACT_ATOMS: atom_id res chain seq x y z
N MET A 1 -18.60 12.49 -5.86
CA MET A 1 -17.28 11.94 -5.48
C MET A 1 -17.26 11.33 -4.08
N LEU A 2 -17.75 12.01 -3.02
CA LEU A 2 -17.80 11.44 -1.66
C LEU A 2 -18.57 10.12 -1.56
N GLY A 3 -19.68 9.93 -2.27
CA GLY A 3 -20.45 8.68 -2.29
C GLY A 3 -19.73 7.50 -2.99
N LEU A 4 -18.70 7.75 -3.82
CA LEU A 4 -17.84 6.71 -4.37
C LEU A 4 -16.72 6.32 -3.40
N LEU A 5 -16.24 7.28 -2.60
CA LEU A 5 -15.20 7.06 -1.61
C LEU A 5 -15.75 6.36 -0.35
N PHE A 6 -16.95 6.79 0.08
CA PHE A 6 -17.66 6.23 1.24
C PHE A 6 -19.02 5.68 0.79
N PRO A 7 -19.08 4.45 0.26
CA PRO A 7 -20.32 3.86 -0.20
C PRO A 7 -21.24 3.59 0.98
N GLN A 8 -22.51 4.04 0.89
CA GLN A 8 -23.55 3.75 1.89
C GLN A 8 -23.94 2.28 1.89
N VAL A 9 -23.82 1.62 0.74
CA VAL A 9 -24.07 0.17 0.58
C VAL A 9 -22.78 -0.48 0.11
N ILE A 10 -22.27 -1.41 0.91
CA ILE A 10 -21.07 -2.19 0.61
C ILE A 10 -21.52 -3.39 -0.24
N ASP A 11 -21.47 -3.22 -1.55
CA ASP A 11 -21.83 -4.23 -2.55
C ASP A 11 -20.61 -4.69 -3.36
N ASN A 12 -20.79 -5.70 -4.21
CA ASN A 12 -19.76 -6.21 -5.09
C ASN A 12 -19.74 -5.48 -6.45
N ARG A 13 -20.24 -4.24 -6.54
CA ARG A 13 -20.27 -3.44 -7.76
C ARG A 13 -19.22 -2.35 -7.72
N PHE A 14 -18.22 -2.46 -8.58
CA PHE A 14 -17.24 -1.40 -8.78
C PHE A 14 -17.81 -0.31 -9.70
N ARG A 15 -17.85 0.93 -9.23
CA ARG A 15 -18.47 2.07 -9.91
C ARG A 15 -17.48 3.00 -10.61
N GLY A 16 -16.16 2.80 -10.38
CA GLY A 16 -15.09 3.56 -11.00
C GLY A 16 -14.61 2.98 -12.32
N GLN A 17 -13.52 3.53 -12.86
CA GLN A 17 -12.84 3.01 -14.04
C GLN A 17 -12.23 1.63 -13.75
N TRP A 18 -12.49 0.65 -14.62
CA TRP A 18 -12.02 -0.73 -14.47
C TRP A 18 -10.49 -0.85 -14.36
N LEU A 19 -9.77 0.06 -15.00
CA LEU A 19 -8.32 0.17 -14.87
C LEU A 19 -7.89 0.47 -13.43
N GLY A 20 -8.62 1.34 -12.71
CA GLY A 20 -8.37 1.59 -11.29
C GLY A 20 -8.56 0.35 -10.41
N TYR A 21 -9.48 -0.56 -10.75
CA TYR A 21 -9.61 -1.82 -10.04
C TYR A 21 -8.39 -2.73 -10.25
N TRP A 22 -7.95 -2.89 -11.50
CA TRP A 22 -6.82 -3.76 -11.84
C TRP A 22 -5.47 -3.22 -11.39
N LEU A 23 -5.31 -1.90 -11.30
CA LEU A 23 -4.08 -1.28 -10.80
C LEU A 23 -3.85 -1.56 -9.30
N LEU A 24 -4.92 -1.85 -8.54
CA LEU A 24 -4.80 -2.21 -7.13
C LEU A 24 -4.12 -3.58 -6.93
N ALA A 25 -4.32 -4.53 -7.84
CA ALA A 25 -3.77 -5.88 -7.72
C ALA A 25 -2.23 -5.90 -7.63
N PRO A 26 -1.45 -5.27 -8.55
CA PRO A 26 0.01 -5.22 -8.41
C PRO A 26 0.47 -4.47 -7.17
N VAL A 27 -0.24 -3.42 -6.73
CA VAL A 27 0.08 -2.71 -5.48
C VAL A 27 -0.05 -3.65 -4.28
N LEU A 28 -1.14 -4.42 -4.20
CA LEU A 28 -1.35 -5.38 -3.11
C LEU A 28 -0.36 -6.55 -3.16
N LEU A 29 -0.01 -7.04 -4.36
CA LEU A 29 1.00 -8.09 -4.52
C LEU A 29 2.37 -7.62 -4.06
N LEU A 30 2.79 -6.40 -4.43
CA LEU A 30 4.05 -5.81 -3.96
C LEU A 30 4.02 -5.63 -2.44
N LYS A 31 2.94 -5.09 -1.87
CA LYS A 31 2.78 -4.92 -0.42
C LYS A 31 2.87 -6.27 0.30
N PHE A 32 2.22 -7.29 -0.23
CA PHE A 32 2.29 -8.66 0.30
C PHE A 32 3.72 -9.21 0.27
N GLY A 33 4.43 -9.05 -0.86
CA GLY A 33 5.83 -9.45 -1.00
C GLY A 33 6.75 -8.75 0.00
N ILE A 34 6.60 -7.43 0.16
CA ILE A 34 7.37 -6.64 1.14
C ILE A 34 7.08 -7.11 2.57
N ALA A 35 5.81 -7.36 2.90
CA ALA A 35 5.41 -7.86 4.21
C ALA A 35 6.05 -9.23 4.53
N LEU A 36 5.99 -10.16 3.58
CA LEU A 36 6.64 -11.47 3.72
C LEU A 36 8.16 -11.34 3.84
N ALA A 37 8.80 -10.51 3.03
CA ALA A 37 10.25 -10.26 3.12
C ALA A 37 10.63 -9.71 4.49
N SER A 38 9.83 -8.79 5.05
CA SER A 38 10.05 -8.23 6.39
C SER A 38 9.92 -9.28 7.50
N ILE A 39 9.05 -10.27 7.33
CA ILE A 39 8.88 -11.37 8.30
C ILE A 39 10.01 -12.41 8.15
N LEU A 40 10.27 -12.85 6.93
CA LEU A 40 11.16 -13.99 6.68
C LEU A 40 12.65 -13.59 6.66
N THR A 41 12.95 -12.37 6.23
CA THR A 41 14.32 -11.86 6.10
C THR A 41 14.44 -10.42 6.64
N PRO A 42 14.14 -10.17 7.93
CA PRO A 42 14.05 -8.82 8.46
C PRO A 42 15.38 -8.03 8.35
N ARG A 43 16.51 -8.68 8.50
CA ARG A 43 17.83 -8.02 8.32
C ARG A 43 18.03 -7.50 6.89
N ARG A 44 17.62 -8.28 5.87
CA ARG A 44 17.67 -7.84 4.46
C ARG A 44 16.67 -6.73 4.17
N ALA A 45 15.51 -6.76 4.80
CA ALA A 45 14.52 -5.68 4.68
C ALA A 45 15.08 -4.35 5.22
N ASN A 46 15.74 -4.37 6.38
CA ASN A 46 16.41 -3.20 6.96
C ASN A 46 17.53 -2.67 6.04
N THR A 47 18.33 -3.55 5.45
CA THR A 47 19.38 -3.16 4.48
C THR A 47 18.77 -2.56 3.21
N ALA A 48 17.62 -3.05 2.74
CA ALA A 48 16.93 -2.48 1.58
C ALA A 48 16.41 -1.07 1.83
N ASP A 49 16.04 -0.75 3.08
CA ASP A 49 15.69 0.59 3.54
C ASP A 49 16.94 1.46 3.85
N ALA A 50 18.14 0.94 3.55
CA ALA A 50 19.45 1.58 3.78
C ALA A 50 19.71 1.96 5.25
N ILE A 51 19.17 1.21 6.20
CA ILE A 51 19.47 1.42 7.63
C ILE A 51 20.92 1.00 7.88
N ASP A 52 21.71 1.87 8.49
CA ASP A 52 23.06 1.54 8.86
C ASP A 52 23.09 0.64 10.10
N LEU A 53 23.31 -0.64 9.86
CA LEU A 53 23.39 -1.66 10.91
C LEU A 53 24.82 -1.86 11.45
N SER A 54 25.82 -1.20 10.89
CA SER A 54 27.24 -1.43 11.23
C SER A 54 27.59 -1.00 12.65
N THR A 55 26.86 -0.03 13.19
CA THR A 55 27.08 0.51 14.55
C THR A 55 26.24 -0.21 15.62
N PHE A 56 25.39 -1.16 15.22
CA PHE A 56 24.47 -1.84 16.13
C PHE A 56 25.17 -2.96 16.91
N SER A 57 24.92 -3.05 18.21
CA SER A 57 25.25 -4.23 19.01
C SER A 57 24.41 -5.44 18.55
N GLU A 58 24.84 -6.67 18.86
CA GLU A 58 24.07 -7.89 18.56
C GLU A 58 22.66 -7.86 19.15
N THR A 59 22.49 -7.28 20.32
CA THR A 59 21.18 -7.11 20.94
C THR A 59 20.31 -6.13 20.14
N ALA A 60 20.84 -4.98 19.77
CA ALA A 60 20.16 -3.99 18.95
C ALA A 60 19.78 -4.55 17.56
N LEU A 61 20.64 -5.37 16.95
CA LEU A 61 20.35 -6.06 15.68
C LEU A 61 19.16 -7.03 15.81
N ARG A 62 19.06 -7.76 16.92
CA ARG A 62 17.92 -8.65 17.20
C ARG A 62 16.64 -7.85 17.42
N ASP A 63 16.69 -6.78 18.19
CA ASP A 63 15.55 -5.91 18.47
C ASP A 63 15.04 -5.25 17.18
N ALA A 64 15.94 -4.73 16.34
CA ALA A 64 15.60 -4.16 15.05
C ALA A 64 14.97 -5.21 14.13
N ALA A 65 15.52 -6.43 14.06
CA ALA A 65 14.96 -7.52 13.27
C ALA A 65 13.56 -7.93 13.76
N THR A 66 13.37 -8.04 15.07
CA THR A 66 12.08 -8.37 15.67
C THR A 66 11.04 -7.29 15.39
N SER A 67 11.39 -6.02 15.56
CA SER A 67 10.50 -4.90 15.25
C SER A 67 10.09 -4.88 13.78
N THR A 68 11.04 -5.11 12.88
CA THR A 68 10.77 -5.21 11.43
C THR A 68 9.85 -6.38 11.09
N ALA A 69 10.04 -7.53 11.72
CA ALA A 69 9.18 -8.70 11.52
C ALA A 69 7.76 -8.45 12.05
N LEU A 70 7.59 -7.81 13.20
CA LEU A 70 6.29 -7.43 13.75
C LEU A 70 5.56 -6.42 12.86
N LEU A 71 6.26 -5.41 12.35
CA LEU A 71 5.72 -4.48 11.35
C LEU A 71 5.34 -5.21 10.06
N GLY A 72 6.16 -6.17 9.62
CA GLY A 72 5.85 -7.03 8.48
C GLY A 72 4.56 -7.81 8.68
N LEU A 73 4.34 -8.39 9.88
CA LEU A 73 3.09 -9.07 10.21
C LEU A 73 1.88 -8.14 10.14
N LEU A 74 1.99 -6.93 10.69
CA LEU A 74 0.93 -5.93 10.61
C LEU A 74 0.61 -5.56 9.15
N HIS A 75 1.63 -5.32 8.33
CA HIS A 75 1.46 -5.05 6.90
C HIS A 75 0.82 -6.22 6.15
N LEU A 76 1.16 -7.46 6.52
CA LEU A 76 0.56 -8.67 5.96
C LEU A 76 -0.94 -8.74 6.27
N CYS A 77 -1.33 -8.50 7.52
CA CYS A 77 -2.74 -8.46 7.92
C CYS A 77 -3.52 -7.38 7.14
N ILE A 78 -2.95 -6.18 6.99
CA ILE A 78 -3.56 -5.11 6.19
C ILE A 78 -3.69 -5.53 4.72
N ALA A 79 -2.64 -6.12 4.13
CA ALA A 79 -2.66 -6.56 2.74
C ALA A 79 -3.74 -7.65 2.50
N LEU A 80 -3.87 -8.62 3.41
CA LEU A 80 -4.90 -9.66 3.35
C LEU A 80 -6.30 -9.07 3.47
N PHE A 81 -6.51 -8.13 4.40
CA PHE A 81 -7.78 -7.43 4.54
C PHE A 81 -8.14 -6.64 3.27
N CYS A 82 -7.19 -5.90 2.69
CA CYS A 82 -7.39 -5.17 1.45
C CYS A 82 -7.68 -6.11 0.27
N LEU A 83 -7.01 -7.25 0.19
CA LEU A 83 -7.24 -8.27 -0.84
C LEU A 83 -8.66 -8.86 -0.71
N LEU A 84 -9.08 -9.23 0.49
CA LEU A 84 -10.43 -9.70 0.76
C LEU A 84 -11.47 -8.65 0.36
N ALA A 85 -11.26 -7.39 0.74
CA ALA A 85 -12.15 -6.29 0.41
C ALA A 85 -12.17 -6.03 -1.11
N MET A 86 -11.05 -6.12 -1.81
CA MET A 86 -10.99 -6.00 -3.27
C MET A 86 -11.79 -7.11 -3.98
N ILE A 87 -11.73 -8.35 -3.50
CA ILE A 87 -12.40 -9.49 -4.12
C ILE A 87 -13.91 -9.47 -3.80
N ARG A 88 -14.27 -9.26 -2.53
CA ARG A 88 -15.63 -9.45 -2.03
C ARG A 88 -16.46 -8.16 -1.98
N TYR A 89 -15.80 -7.00 -1.80
CA TYR A 89 -16.45 -5.70 -1.57
C TYR A 89 -15.87 -4.64 -2.51
N ARG A 90 -16.09 -4.81 -3.81
CA ARG A 90 -15.52 -3.96 -4.87
C ARG A 90 -15.89 -2.48 -4.73
N ALA A 91 -17.02 -2.17 -4.11
CA ALA A 91 -17.41 -0.80 -3.81
C ALA A 91 -16.42 -0.08 -2.87
N MET A 92 -15.63 -0.83 -2.07
CA MET A 92 -14.63 -0.28 -1.15
C MET A 92 -13.27 0.04 -1.80
N VAL A 93 -13.07 -0.28 -3.07
CA VAL A 93 -11.78 -0.06 -3.75
C VAL A 93 -11.24 1.37 -3.63
N PRO A 94 -12.06 2.44 -3.81
CA PRO A 94 -11.57 3.81 -3.60
C PRO A 94 -11.11 4.07 -2.17
N LEU A 95 -11.81 3.51 -1.18
CA LEU A 95 -11.45 3.61 0.23
C LEU A 95 -10.15 2.87 0.54
N ILE A 96 -9.93 1.70 -0.06
CA ILE A 96 -8.66 0.95 0.06
C ILE A 96 -7.49 1.81 -0.46
N TYR A 97 -7.64 2.44 -1.62
CA TYR A 97 -6.63 3.34 -2.16
C TYR A 97 -6.31 4.50 -1.21
N LEU A 98 -7.34 5.15 -0.68
CA LEU A 98 -7.17 6.23 0.28
C LEU A 98 -6.44 5.75 1.53
N TRP A 99 -6.85 4.60 2.09
CA TRP A 99 -6.24 4.04 3.28
C TRP A 99 -4.76 3.70 3.09
N LEU A 100 -4.43 3.04 1.99
CA LEU A 100 -3.04 2.73 1.65
C LEU A 100 -2.23 4.00 1.41
N LEU A 101 -2.80 5.01 0.77
CA LEU A 101 -2.13 6.29 0.55
C LEU A 101 -1.82 6.99 1.89
N VAL A 102 -2.78 7.03 2.81
CA VAL A 102 -2.58 7.57 4.17
C VAL A 102 -1.48 6.81 4.91
N GLU A 103 -1.44 5.49 4.81
CA GLU A 103 -0.39 4.65 5.41
C GLU A 103 1.00 5.00 4.84
N PHE A 104 1.14 5.05 3.51
CA PHE A 104 2.44 5.32 2.86
C PHE A 104 2.93 6.75 3.09
N VAL A 105 2.05 7.74 3.00
CA VAL A 105 2.37 9.15 3.27
C VAL A 105 2.63 9.36 4.75
N GLY A 106 1.81 8.76 5.62
CA GLY A 106 1.99 8.82 7.07
C GLY A 106 3.32 8.21 7.51
N ARG A 107 3.69 7.05 6.97
CA ARG A 107 5.01 6.44 7.20
C ARG A 107 6.14 7.40 6.82
N ARG A 108 6.04 8.09 5.69
CA ARG A 108 7.03 9.06 5.26
C ARG A 108 7.10 10.24 6.23
N GLY A 109 5.96 10.77 6.67
CA GLY A 109 5.91 11.83 7.67
C GLY A 109 6.56 11.44 9.00
N VAL A 110 6.34 10.21 9.48
CA VAL A 110 7.00 9.69 10.69
C VAL A 110 8.51 9.63 10.51
N LEU A 111 9.02 9.20 9.35
CA LEU A 111 10.45 9.14 9.06
C LEU A 111 11.11 10.52 8.92
N GLU A 112 10.35 11.55 8.59
CA GLU A 112 10.82 12.95 8.61
C GLU A 112 10.90 13.49 10.06
N LEU A 113 9.95 13.09 10.92
CA LEU A 113 9.94 13.50 12.33
C LEU A 113 10.98 12.75 13.18
N TYR A 114 11.23 11.50 12.84
CA TYR A 114 12.17 10.62 13.54
C TYR A 114 13.16 10.04 12.52
N PRO A 115 14.15 10.84 12.09
CA PRO A 115 15.11 10.40 11.07
C PRO A 115 15.93 9.22 11.58
N ILE A 116 16.08 8.22 10.74
CA ILE A 116 16.94 7.05 10.97
C ILE A 116 18.24 7.28 10.22
N ASP A 117 19.38 6.97 10.86
CA ASP A 117 20.69 7.00 10.20
C ASP A 117 20.71 6.01 9.04
N ARG A 118 21.05 6.52 7.86
CA ARG A 118 21.05 5.74 6.62
C ARG A 118 22.43 5.79 5.97
N THR A 119 22.77 4.68 5.35
CA THR A 119 23.95 4.66 4.45
C THR A 119 23.76 5.65 3.29
N PRO A 120 24.81 6.40 2.91
CA PRO A 120 24.75 7.34 1.79
C PRO A 120 24.36 6.63 0.48
N GLY A 121 23.37 7.19 -0.24
CA GLY A 121 22.96 6.68 -1.54
C GLY A 121 21.46 6.44 -1.67
N PRO A 122 20.96 6.21 -2.89
CA PRO A 122 19.54 5.91 -3.11
C PRO A 122 19.19 4.54 -2.54
N SER A 123 18.26 4.48 -1.59
CA SER A 123 17.74 3.21 -1.08
C SER A 123 16.72 2.62 -2.05
N SER A 124 16.80 1.32 -2.32
CA SER A 124 15.79 0.61 -3.13
C SER A 124 14.41 0.70 -2.51
N GLY A 125 14.30 0.66 -1.18
CA GLY A 125 13.04 0.81 -0.45
C GLY A 125 12.40 2.18 -0.67
N SER A 126 13.19 3.27 -0.70
CA SER A 126 12.67 4.62 -0.95
C SER A 126 12.10 4.77 -2.37
N MET A 127 12.78 4.21 -3.38
CA MET A 127 12.32 4.23 -4.77
C MET A 127 11.02 3.44 -4.95
N VAL A 128 10.95 2.24 -4.38
CA VAL A 128 9.73 1.40 -4.41
C VAL A 128 8.57 2.11 -3.71
N ASN A 129 8.83 2.75 -2.56
CA ASN A 129 7.82 3.50 -1.83
C ASN A 129 7.26 4.67 -2.65
N LEU A 130 8.12 5.44 -3.33
CA LEU A 130 7.69 6.54 -4.19
C LEU A 130 6.86 6.06 -5.38
N ALA A 131 7.28 4.96 -6.02
CA ALA A 131 6.53 4.34 -7.12
C ALA A 131 5.15 3.86 -6.66
N LEU A 132 5.06 3.25 -5.47
CA LEU A 132 3.79 2.81 -4.89
C LEU A 132 2.86 4.00 -4.59
N ILE A 133 3.38 5.09 -4.02
CA ILE A 133 2.59 6.32 -3.79
C ILE A 133 2.04 6.85 -5.13
N ALA A 134 2.86 6.93 -6.17
CA ALA A 134 2.42 7.37 -7.49
C ALA A 134 1.30 6.48 -8.06
N MET A 135 1.47 5.14 -7.97
CA MET A 135 0.44 4.17 -8.40
C MET A 135 -0.85 4.31 -7.59
N LEU A 136 -0.75 4.56 -6.28
CA LEU A 136 -1.91 4.74 -5.40
C LEU A 136 -2.68 6.02 -5.74
N VAL A 137 -1.98 7.13 -6.02
CA VAL A 137 -2.60 8.41 -6.42
C VAL A 137 -3.34 8.24 -7.76
N VAL A 138 -2.68 7.64 -8.75
CA VAL A 138 -3.29 7.40 -10.07
C VAL A 138 -4.49 6.43 -9.93
N GLY A 139 -4.34 5.34 -9.18
CA GLY A 139 -5.40 4.37 -8.93
C GLY A 139 -6.60 4.98 -8.21
N LEU A 140 -6.37 5.83 -7.20
CA LEU A 140 -7.41 6.57 -6.51
C LEU A 140 -8.16 7.49 -7.48
N ALA A 141 -7.44 8.27 -8.28
CA ALA A 141 -8.05 9.17 -9.27
C ALA A 141 -8.93 8.40 -10.27
N LEU A 142 -8.42 7.28 -10.81
CA LEU A 142 -9.17 6.41 -11.71
C LEU A 142 -10.38 5.76 -11.03
N SER A 143 -10.26 5.37 -9.76
CA SER A 143 -11.34 4.73 -9.01
C SER A 143 -12.48 5.70 -8.67
N LEU A 144 -12.17 7.00 -8.55
CA LEU A 144 -13.14 8.08 -8.31
C LEU A 144 -13.74 8.64 -9.60
N TRP A 145 -13.20 8.26 -10.77
CA TRP A 145 -13.74 8.72 -12.05
C TRP A 145 -14.95 7.86 -12.45
N PRO A 146 -16.17 8.43 -12.50
CA PRO A 146 -17.35 7.65 -12.82
C PRO A 146 -17.27 7.10 -14.24
N ARG A 147 -17.63 5.84 -14.41
CA ARG A 147 -17.74 5.23 -15.72
C ARG A 147 -18.91 5.87 -16.46
N ARG A 148 -18.68 6.49 -17.61
CA ARG A 148 -19.77 6.93 -18.49
C ARG A 148 -20.54 5.69 -18.92
N SER A 149 -21.77 5.54 -18.43
CA SER A 149 -22.69 4.58 -19.00
C SER A 149 -22.95 4.97 -20.45
N SER A 150 -22.70 4.07 -21.39
CA SER A 150 -23.17 4.25 -22.76
C SER A 150 -24.68 4.47 -22.70
N PRO A 151 -25.22 5.49 -23.37
CA PRO A 151 -26.67 5.63 -23.45
C PRO A 151 -27.26 4.33 -24.02
N ASP A 152 -28.27 3.83 -23.34
CA ASP A 152 -29.00 2.63 -23.70
C ASP A 152 -29.49 2.76 -25.15
N ARG A 153 -28.96 1.93 -26.05
CA ARG A 153 -29.36 1.87 -27.45
C ARG A 153 -30.64 1.04 -27.64
N SER A 154 -31.44 0.93 -26.62
CA SER A 154 -32.74 0.25 -26.67
C SER A 154 -33.88 1.22 -26.38
N ALA A 155 -34.09 2.14 -27.31
CA ALA A 155 -35.41 2.71 -27.52
C ALA A 155 -35.84 2.32 -28.93
N PRO A 156 -36.99 1.62 -29.07
CA PRO A 156 -37.57 1.25 -30.36
C PRO A 156 -38.09 2.47 -31.13
#